data_a58c9ba7cd809578d4bb5f3d05ce4961
#
_entry.id   a58c9ba7cd809578d4bb5f3d05ce4961
#
_cell.length_a   1.000
_cell.length_b   1.000
_cell.length_c   1.000
_cell.angle_alpha   90.00
_cell.angle_beta   90.00
_cell.angle_gamma   90.00
#
_symmetry.space_group_name_H-M   'P 1'
#
loop_
_entity.id
_entity.type
_entity.pdbx_description
1 polymer ?
#
loop_
_entity_poly.entity_id
_entity_poly.type
_entity_poly.pdbx_seq_one_letter_code
_entity_poly.pdbx_strand_id
1 'polypeptide(L)'
;VFSKKTRRIRAGYTAFYVTDGRADELKHIMMDVEQKHPLGRLFDLDITAENGENVSRNDFGNPPRRCFICGRDAKECGRNRTHSAQELASAVERMIQNYTASAIANAASDAMTMEVETAPKPGLVDPITPGAHKDMDIHTFRASIRAITPFFEEMAFAGLSHKGRPRELFPKLREIGLHAEKAMFSVTGGVNTHKGAIFSIGLLCAAAGLQLSNQGCVAAEEITSMASQIVAPE
;
A
#
# COMPACT_ATOMS: atom_id res chain seq x y z
N VAL A 1 14.01 13.22 19.67
CA VAL A 1 15.19 13.14 18.80
C VAL A 1 15.93 14.47 18.88
N PHE A 2 17.17 14.47 19.37
CA PHE A 2 18.01 15.67 19.50
C PHE A 2 18.81 15.99 18.24
N SER A 3 19.17 14.95 17.48
CA SER A 3 19.95 15.11 16.26
C SER A 3 19.60 14.04 15.24
N LYS A 4 19.62 14.43 13.98
CA LYS A 4 19.48 13.53 12.83
C LYS A 4 20.62 13.79 11.85
N LYS A 5 21.32 12.74 11.46
CA LYS A 5 22.32 12.78 10.40
C LYS A 5 22.00 11.69 9.37
N THR A 6 21.91 12.08 8.12
CA THR A 6 21.70 11.15 7.01
C THR A 6 22.95 11.06 6.15
N ARG A 7 23.23 9.86 5.64
CA ARG A 7 24.34 9.61 4.73
C ARG A 7 23.84 8.72 3.59
N ARG A 8 24.10 9.15 2.35
CA ARG A 8 23.93 8.32 1.17
C ARG A 8 25.23 7.58 0.91
N ILE A 9 25.18 6.26 0.84
CA ILE A 9 26.31 5.40 0.48
C ILE A 9 25.91 4.57 -0.75
N ARG A 10 26.88 3.89 -1.37
CA ARG A 10 26.63 3.07 -2.56
C ARG A 10 25.57 1.96 -2.33
N ALA A 11 25.46 1.47 -1.11
CA ALA A 11 24.49 0.45 -0.71
C ALA A 11 23.10 0.99 -0.31
N GLY A 12 22.88 2.32 -0.31
CA GLY A 12 21.60 2.94 0.05
C GLY A 12 21.75 4.14 0.98
N TYR A 13 20.69 4.41 1.75
CA TYR A 13 20.64 5.50 2.73
C TYR A 13 20.81 4.94 4.14
N THR A 14 21.64 5.61 4.94
CA THR A 14 21.75 5.38 6.38
C THR A 14 21.37 6.65 7.11
N ALA A 15 20.55 6.54 8.14
CA ALA A 15 20.18 7.66 9.01
C ALA A 15 20.56 7.32 10.46
N PHE A 16 21.19 8.27 11.13
CA PHE A 16 21.54 8.19 12.55
C PHE A 16 20.64 9.17 13.30
N TYR A 17 20.09 8.70 14.41
CA TYR A 17 19.27 9.51 15.30
C TYR A 17 19.85 9.44 16.70
N VAL A 18 19.97 10.59 17.37
CA VAL A 18 20.29 10.67 18.80
C VAL A 18 19.02 10.98 19.56
N THR A 19 18.72 10.21 20.58
CA THR A 19 17.51 10.33 21.40
C THR A 19 17.84 10.08 22.87
N ASP A 20 17.00 10.54 23.76
CA ASP A 20 17.09 10.44 25.22
C ASP A 20 16.42 9.18 25.81
N GLY A 21 15.91 8.31 24.96
CA GLY A 21 15.27 7.08 25.41
C GLY A 21 16.28 6.05 25.95
N ARG A 22 15.82 5.17 26.86
CA ARG A 22 16.61 4.02 27.30
C ARG A 22 16.84 3.08 26.11
N ALA A 23 18.04 2.57 25.97
CA ALA A 23 18.44 1.75 24.83
C ALA A 23 17.62 0.44 24.71
N ASP A 24 17.26 -0.18 25.85
CA ASP A 24 16.43 -1.38 25.92
C ASP A 24 14.97 -1.09 25.46
N GLU A 25 14.36 0.00 25.91
CA GLU A 25 13.02 0.44 25.52
C GLU A 25 12.97 0.79 24.02
N LEU A 26 13.96 1.53 23.54
CA LEU A 26 14.09 1.86 22.13
C LEU A 26 14.25 0.61 21.25
N LYS A 27 15.02 -0.39 21.73
CA LYS A 27 15.16 -1.65 20.99
C LYS A 27 13.85 -2.39 20.89
N HIS A 28 13.04 -2.44 21.94
CA HIS A 28 11.68 -3.01 21.89
C HIS A 28 10.80 -2.31 20.84
N ILE A 29 10.79 -0.98 20.84
CA ILE A 29 10.03 -0.20 19.87
C ILE A 29 10.50 -0.49 18.43
N MET A 30 11.81 -0.52 18.20
CA MET A 30 12.35 -0.81 16.87
C MET A 30 12.04 -2.24 16.41
N MET A 31 12.11 -3.22 17.31
CA MET A 31 11.69 -4.60 17.00
C MET A 31 10.20 -4.68 16.66
N ASP A 32 9.36 -3.93 17.35
CA ASP A 32 7.92 -3.83 17.07
C ASP A 32 7.67 -3.23 15.67
N VAL A 33 8.38 -2.17 15.30
CA VAL A 33 8.32 -1.59 13.95
C VAL A 33 8.74 -2.60 12.89
N GLU A 34 9.85 -3.30 13.09
CA GLU A 34 10.33 -4.34 12.18
C GLU A 34 9.34 -5.52 12.03
N GLN A 35 8.54 -5.82 13.05
CA GLN A 35 7.60 -6.95 13.04
C GLN A 35 6.21 -6.56 12.53
N LYS A 36 5.72 -5.37 12.89
CA LYS A 36 4.34 -4.94 12.63
C LYS A 36 4.18 -4.15 11.33
N HIS A 37 5.22 -3.41 10.89
CA HIS A 37 5.15 -2.67 9.65
C HIS A 37 5.19 -3.63 8.45
N PRO A 38 4.35 -3.48 7.43
CA PRO A 38 4.33 -4.37 6.25
C PRO A 38 5.68 -4.50 5.54
N LEU A 39 6.47 -3.42 5.51
CA LEU A 39 7.84 -3.41 4.99
C LEU A 39 8.91 -3.59 6.08
N GLY A 40 8.52 -3.88 7.33
CA GLY A 40 9.44 -3.95 8.47
C GLY A 40 10.58 -4.95 8.28
N ARG A 41 10.33 -6.01 7.51
CA ARG A 41 11.37 -6.98 7.14
C ARG A 41 12.50 -6.40 6.28
N LEU A 42 12.28 -5.25 5.66
CA LEU A 42 13.28 -4.52 4.87
C LEU A 42 14.04 -3.49 5.71
N PHE A 43 13.62 -3.25 6.95
CA PHE A 43 14.28 -2.32 7.86
C PHE A 43 15.41 -3.02 8.62
N ASP A 44 16.51 -2.29 8.82
CA ASP A 44 17.62 -2.68 9.67
C ASP A 44 17.82 -1.57 10.71
N LEU A 45 17.17 -1.76 11.88
CA LEU A 45 17.05 -0.75 12.93
C LEU A 45 17.93 -1.15 14.12
N ASP A 46 19.17 -0.65 14.11
CA ASP A 46 20.13 -0.88 15.18
C ASP A 46 20.04 0.19 16.26
N ILE A 47 20.21 -0.23 17.50
CA ILE A 47 20.33 0.64 18.66
C ILE A 47 21.70 0.48 19.26
N THR A 48 22.40 1.60 19.42
CA THR A 48 23.67 1.67 20.13
C THR A 48 23.46 2.44 21.44
N ALA A 49 23.83 1.84 22.55
CA ALA A 49 23.73 2.47 23.86
C ALA A 49 24.80 3.55 24.04
N GLU A 50 24.65 4.37 25.10
CA GLU A 50 25.57 5.49 25.39
C GLU A 50 27.03 5.04 25.59
N ASN A 51 27.24 3.83 26.09
CA ASN A 51 28.57 3.21 26.25
C ASN A 51 29.18 2.70 24.92
N GLY A 52 28.47 2.86 23.79
CA GLY A 52 28.90 2.42 22.45
C GLY A 52 28.57 0.96 22.13
N GLU A 53 27.92 0.22 23.02
CA GLU A 53 27.53 -1.17 22.78
C GLU A 53 26.24 -1.25 21.97
N ASN A 54 26.18 -2.21 21.04
CA ASN A 54 24.98 -2.50 20.27
C ASN A 54 24.01 -3.38 21.06
N VAL A 55 22.78 -2.96 21.17
CA VAL A 55 21.72 -3.70 21.84
C VAL A 55 21.17 -4.79 20.91
N SER A 56 21.37 -6.04 21.26
CA SER A 56 21.01 -7.20 20.43
C SER A 56 19.55 -7.63 20.65
N ARG A 57 18.92 -8.14 19.59
CA ARG A 57 17.61 -8.81 19.67
C ARG A 57 17.64 -10.03 20.59
N ASN A 58 18.77 -10.73 20.66
CA ASN A 58 18.94 -11.92 21.49
C ASN A 58 18.89 -11.59 22.99
N ASP A 59 19.27 -10.37 23.39
CA ASP A 59 19.25 -9.92 24.78
C ASP A 59 17.83 -9.89 25.35
N PHE A 60 16.82 -9.92 24.47
CA PHE A 60 15.38 -9.92 24.79
C PHE A 60 14.71 -11.27 24.52
N GLY A 61 15.46 -12.35 24.32
CA GLY A 61 14.91 -13.68 24.07
C GLY A 61 14.14 -13.83 22.75
N ASN A 62 14.28 -12.86 21.83
CA ASN A 62 13.60 -12.92 20.54
C ASN A 62 14.33 -13.88 19.59
N PRO A 63 13.58 -14.74 18.86
CA PRO A 63 14.16 -15.66 17.91
C PRO A 63 14.87 -14.91 16.76
N PRO A 64 15.85 -15.56 16.09
CA PRO A 64 16.48 -15.02 14.89
C PRO A 64 15.45 -14.66 13.81
N ARG A 65 15.80 -13.64 13.01
CA ARG A 65 14.96 -13.26 11.87
C ARG A 65 14.81 -14.41 10.88
N ARG A 66 13.58 -14.68 10.44
CA ARG A 66 13.32 -15.67 9.40
C ARG A 66 13.55 -15.08 8.01
N CYS A 67 14.02 -15.90 7.08
CA CYS A 67 14.13 -15.56 5.67
C CYS A 67 12.74 -15.28 5.10
N PHE A 68 12.57 -14.14 4.42
CA PHE A 68 11.28 -13.72 3.87
C PHE A 68 10.87 -14.48 2.59
N ILE A 69 11.77 -15.33 2.04
CA ILE A 69 11.45 -16.20 0.90
C ILE A 69 11.02 -17.59 1.39
N CYS A 70 11.86 -18.26 2.24
CA CYS A 70 11.64 -19.66 2.61
C CYS A 70 11.29 -19.89 4.07
N GLY A 71 11.26 -18.84 4.91
CA GLY A 71 10.91 -18.94 6.34
C GLY A 71 11.96 -19.58 7.24
N ARG A 72 13.11 -20.07 6.71
CA ARG A 72 14.25 -20.59 7.51
C ARG A 72 15.01 -19.44 8.18
N ASP A 73 16.03 -19.74 8.99
CA ASP A 73 16.90 -18.72 9.56
C ASP A 73 17.51 -17.83 8.45
N ALA A 74 17.37 -16.52 8.59
CA ALA A 74 17.82 -15.58 7.56
C ALA A 74 19.35 -15.53 7.44
N LYS A 75 20.08 -15.68 8.58
CA LYS A 75 21.56 -15.68 8.60
C LYS A 75 22.10 -16.94 7.94
N GLU A 76 21.45 -18.09 8.20
CA GLU A 76 21.81 -19.37 7.57
C GLU A 76 21.58 -19.30 6.05
N CYS A 77 20.42 -18.81 5.60
CA CYS A 77 20.14 -18.61 4.19
C CYS A 77 21.17 -17.69 3.52
N GLY A 78 21.57 -16.60 4.19
CA GLY A 78 22.58 -15.67 3.69
C GLY A 78 23.97 -16.32 3.58
N ARG A 79 24.42 -17.04 4.60
CA ARG A 79 25.72 -17.74 4.60
C ARG A 79 25.80 -18.82 3.52
N ASN A 80 24.72 -19.59 3.38
CA ASN A 80 24.65 -20.71 2.43
C ASN A 80 24.25 -20.25 1.01
N ARG A 81 24.00 -18.94 0.80
CA ARG A 81 23.50 -18.39 -0.48
C ARG A 81 22.33 -19.21 -1.04
N THR A 82 21.38 -19.56 -0.16
CA THR A 82 20.23 -20.43 -0.49
C THR A 82 19.37 -19.86 -1.60
N HIS A 83 19.30 -18.53 -1.71
CA HIS A 83 18.56 -17.78 -2.71
C HIS A 83 19.52 -16.95 -3.55
N SER A 84 19.27 -16.87 -4.83
CA SER A 84 20.01 -15.99 -5.76
C SER A 84 19.71 -14.51 -5.43
N ALA A 85 20.60 -13.62 -5.83
CA ALA A 85 20.39 -12.18 -5.70
C ALA A 85 19.12 -11.71 -6.46
N GLN A 86 18.81 -12.35 -7.59
CA GLN A 86 17.63 -12.04 -8.37
C GLN A 86 16.33 -12.45 -7.67
N GLU A 87 16.27 -13.65 -7.04
CA GLU A 87 15.13 -14.07 -6.24
C GLU A 87 14.88 -13.12 -5.05
N LEU A 88 15.95 -12.72 -4.37
CA LEU A 88 15.87 -11.75 -3.28
C LEU A 88 15.34 -10.39 -3.76
N ALA A 89 15.88 -9.88 -4.88
CA ALA A 89 15.45 -8.61 -5.46
C ALA A 89 13.97 -8.66 -5.88
N SER A 90 13.54 -9.73 -6.55
CA SER A 90 12.15 -9.91 -6.96
C SER A 90 11.19 -10.03 -5.77
N ALA A 91 11.63 -10.68 -4.68
CA ALA A 91 10.82 -10.78 -3.47
C ALA A 91 10.68 -9.41 -2.78
N VAL A 92 11.75 -8.62 -2.69
CA VAL A 92 11.73 -7.25 -2.16
C VAL A 92 10.83 -6.35 -3.03
N GLU A 93 10.98 -6.40 -4.35
CA GLU A 93 10.15 -5.63 -5.28
C GLU A 93 8.66 -5.94 -5.08
N ARG A 94 8.30 -7.21 -4.99
CA ARG A 94 6.91 -7.63 -4.73
C ARG A 94 6.38 -7.13 -3.39
N MET A 95 7.19 -7.15 -2.32
CA MET A 95 6.80 -6.60 -1.03
C MET A 95 6.49 -5.10 -1.13
N ILE A 96 7.34 -4.34 -1.84
CA ILE A 96 7.15 -2.91 -2.06
C ILE A 96 5.89 -2.66 -2.91
N GLN A 97 5.70 -3.42 -3.99
CA GLN A 97 4.53 -3.29 -4.86
C GLN A 97 3.23 -3.57 -4.10
N ASN A 98 3.17 -4.63 -3.30
CA ASN A 98 2.00 -4.94 -2.48
C ASN A 98 1.69 -3.82 -1.48
N TYR A 99 2.70 -3.32 -0.77
CA TYR A 99 2.53 -2.21 0.17
C TYR A 99 2.03 -0.94 -0.53
N THR A 100 2.62 -0.61 -1.68
CA THR A 100 2.24 0.57 -2.47
C THR A 100 0.83 0.44 -3.02
N ALA A 101 0.45 -0.74 -3.54
CA ALA A 101 -0.90 -1.00 -4.03
C ALA A 101 -1.94 -0.83 -2.91
N SER A 102 -1.67 -1.41 -1.74
CA SER A 102 -2.53 -1.26 -0.57
C SER A 102 -2.64 0.20 -0.11
N ALA A 103 -1.54 0.97 -0.12
CA ALA A 103 -1.57 2.39 0.22
C ALA A 103 -2.42 3.21 -0.76
N ILE A 104 -2.33 2.94 -2.07
CA ILE A 104 -3.17 3.58 -3.09
C ILE A 104 -4.65 3.24 -2.87
N ALA A 105 -4.97 1.96 -2.63
CA ALA A 105 -6.34 1.53 -2.40
C ALA A 105 -6.95 2.12 -1.13
N ASN A 106 -6.16 2.21 -0.05
CA ASN A 106 -6.59 2.85 1.19
C ASN A 106 -6.86 4.34 0.98
N ALA A 107 -6.00 5.07 0.26
CA ALA A 107 -6.24 6.48 -0.07
C ALA A 107 -7.52 6.66 -0.89
N ALA A 108 -7.82 5.76 -1.84
CA ALA A 108 -9.06 5.77 -2.60
C ALA A 108 -10.29 5.50 -1.70
N SER A 109 -10.20 4.51 -0.82
CA SER A 109 -11.24 4.17 0.16
C SER A 109 -11.51 5.33 1.13
N ASP A 110 -10.45 5.96 1.64
CA ASP A 110 -10.56 7.11 2.54
C ASP A 110 -11.22 8.30 1.85
N ALA A 111 -10.83 8.60 0.60
CA ALA A 111 -11.43 9.67 -0.19
C ALA A 111 -12.93 9.44 -0.44
N MET A 112 -13.33 8.22 -0.79
CA MET A 112 -14.75 7.84 -0.95
C MET A 112 -15.52 7.93 0.37
N THR A 113 -14.89 7.51 1.47
CA THR A 113 -15.49 7.61 2.80
C THR A 113 -15.67 9.08 3.22
N MET A 114 -14.66 9.92 3.00
CA MET A 114 -14.76 11.36 3.26
C MET A 114 -15.85 12.01 2.41
N GLU A 115 -15.99 11.61 1.15
CA GLU A 115 -17.03 12.11 0.27
C GLU A 115 -18.42 11.78 0.82
N VAL A 116 -18.69 10.51 1.14
CA VAL A 116 -20.01 10.10 1.62
C VAL A 116 -20.34 10.64 3.02
N GLU A 117 -19.33 10.91 3.85
CA GLU A 117 -19.48 11.48 5.19
C GLU A 117 -19.54 13.02 5.22
N THR A 118 -19.30 13.69 4.10
CA THR A 118 -19.47 15.13 3.99
C THR A 118 -20.95 15.49 4.04
N ALA A 119 -21.33 16.42 4.90
CA ALA A 119 -22.72 16.92 5.05
C ALA A 119 -22.73 18.44 5.26
N PRO A 120 -23.82 19.14 4.84
CA PRO A 120 -24.96 18.62 4.10
C PRO A 120 -24.67 18.47 2.60
N LYS A 121 -25.24 17.42 1.97
CA LYS A 121 -25.21 17.23 0.50
C LYS A 121 -26.65 17.20 -0.05
N PRO A 122 -27.22 18.35 -0.46
CA PRO A 122 -28.61 18.39 -0.92
C PRO A 122 -28.87 17.40 -2.06
N GLY A 123 -29.84 16.49 -1.86
CA GLY A 123 -30.24 15.51 -2.85
C GLY A 123 -29.35 14.25 -2.96
N LEU A 124 -28.21 14.21 -2.28
CA LEU A 124 -27.31 13.08 -2.24
C LEU A 124 -27.36 12.39 -0.88
N VAL A 125 -26.84 11.15 -0.83
CA VAL A 125 -26.68 10.42 0.42
C VAL A 125 -25.59 11.07 1.28
N ASP A 126 -25.89 11.35 2.53
CA ASP A 126 -24.96 11.82 3.55
C ASP A 126 -25.33 11.23 4.93
N PRO A 127 -24.57 11.52 6.02
CA PRO A 127 -24.89 11.00 7.36
C PRO A 127 -26.23 11.45 7.95
N ILE A 128 -26.85 12.50 7.40
CA ILE A 128 -28.07 13.12 7.92
C ILE A 128 -29.30 12.58 7.19
N THR A 129 -29.18 12.34 5.87
CA THR A 129 -30.32 12.00 4.99
C THR A 129 -29.89 11.11 3.82
N PRO A 130 -30.76 10.21 3.35
CA PRO A 130 -30.54 9.47 2.11
C PRO A 130 -30.71 10.31 0.83
N GLY A 131 -30.92 11.62 0.96
CA GLY A 131 -31.17 12.51 -0.17
C GLY A 131 -32.42 12.15 -0.94
N ALA A 132 -32.32 12.06 -2.26
CA ALA A 132 -33.44 11.67 -3.14
C ALA A 132 -33.63 10.14 -3.25
N HIS A 133 -32.76 9.35 -2.60
CA HIS A 133 -32.75 7.88 -2.70
C HIS A 133 -33.70 7.23 -1.69
N LYS A 134 -34.36 6.15 -2.13
CA LYS A 134 -35.23 5.31 -1.29
C LYS A 134 -34.66 3.91 -1.06
N ASP A 135 -33.65 3.54 -1.79
CA ASP A 135 -33.04 2.21 -1.90
C ASP A 135 -31.61 2.13 -1.37
N MET A 136 -31.05 3.26 -0.94
CA MET A 136 -29.69 3.34 -0.39
C MET A 136 -29.56 4.43 0.68
N ASP A 137 -28.63 4.24 1.59
CA ASP A 137 -28.27 5.14 2.68
C ASP A 137 -26.75 5.13 2.93
N ILE A 138 -26.31 5.84 3.97
CA ILE A 138 -24.90 5.90 4.38
C ILE A 138 -24.33 4.51 4.69
N HIS A 139 -25.12 3.58 5.26
CA HIS A 139 -24.67 2.25 5.61
C HIS A 139 -24.45 1.40 4.35
N THR A 140 -25.32 1.54 3.35
CA THR A 140 -25.20 0.91 2.03
C THR A 140 -23.93 1.39 1.33
N PHE A 141 -23.64 2.70 1.37
CA PHE A 141 -22.42 3.27 0.78
C PHE A 141 -21.17 2.77 1.48
N ARG A 142 -21.12 2.79 2.82
CA ARG A 142 -19.98 2.28 3.60
C ARG A 142 -19.73 0.77 3.36
N ALA A 143 -20.80 -0.03 3.25
CA ALA A 143 -20.66 -1.45 2.92
C ALA A 143 -20.07 -1.65 1.53
N SER A 144 -20.55 -0.89 0.55
CA SER A 144 -20.06 -0.89 -0.82
C SER A 144 -18.57 -0.49 -0.89
N ILE A 145 -18.16 0.63 -0.26
CA ILE A 145 -16.75 1.08 -0.24
C ILE A 145 -15.85 -0.04 0.27
N ARG A 146 -16.19 -0.66 1.41
CA ARG A 146 -15.41 -1.79 1.95
C ARG A 146 -15.31 -2.97 0.98
N ALA A 147 -16.39 -3.27 0.27
CA ALA A 147 -16.42 -4.41 -0.65
C ALA A 147 -15.61 -4.19 -1.92
N ILE A 148 -15.50 -2.94 -2.41
CA ILE A 148 -14.77 -2.63 -3.66
C ILE A 148 -13.31 -2.26 -3.43
N THR A 149 -12.91 -1.85 -2.22
CA THR A 149 -11.52 -1.46 -1.90
C THR A 149 -10.48 -2.51 -2.29
N PRO A 150 -10.64 -3.82 -2.07
CA PRO A 150 -9.67 -4.83 -2.50
C PRO A 150 -9.41 -4.81 -4.02
N PHE A 151 -10.40 -4.47 -4.82
CA PHE A 151 -10.24 -4.39 -6.27
C PHE A 151 -9.47 -3.14 -6.71
N PHE A 152 -9.52 -2.06 -5.96
CA PHE A 152 -8.63 -0.91 -6.17
C PHE A 152 -7.16 -1.29 -5.90
N GLU A 153 -6.91 -2.14 -4.89
CA GLU A 153 -5.58 -2.70 -4.65
C GLU A 153 -5.11 -3.56 -5.82
N GLU A 154 -5.98 -4.44 -6.35
CA GLU A 154 -5.67 -5.25 -7.54
C GLU A 154 -5.37 -4.37 -8.77
N MET A 155 -6.14 -3.30 -9.00
CA MET A 155 -5.92 -2.37 -10.11
C MET A 155 -4.62 -1.59 -9.95
N ALA A 156 -4.31 -1.10 -8.74
CA ALA A 156 -3.05 -0.42 -8.44
C ALA A 156 -1.86 -1.36 -8.63
N PHE A 157 -1.96 -2.61 -8.17
CA PHE A 157 -0.93 -3.63 -8.36
C PHE A 157 -0.74 -3.98 -9.85
N ALA A 158 -1.83 -4.08 -10.61
CA ALA A 158 -1.76 -4.28 -12.04
C ALA A 158 -0.97 -3.15 -12.74
N GLY A 159 -1.20 -1.89 -12.33
CA GLY A 159 -0.42 -0.74 -12.79
C GLY A 159 1.06 -0.83 -12.43
N LEU A 160 1.39 -1.09 -11.15
CA LEU A 160 2.75 -1.23 -10.65
C LEU A 160 3.55 -2.33 -11.37
N SER A 161 2.87 -3.41 -11.76
CA SER A 161 3.50 -4.58 -12.38
C SER A 161 3.53 -4.50 -13.91
N HIS A 162 2.82 -3.55 -14.53
CA HIS A 162 2.70 -3.44 -15.97
C HIS A 162 4.02 -2.96 -16.61
N LYS A 163 4.43 -3.61 -17.71
CA LYS A 163 5.66 -3.29 -18.44
C LYS A 163 5.43 -2.92 -19.91
N GLY A 164 4.16 -2.94 -20.36
CA GLY A 164 3.77 -2.64 -21.73
C GLY A 164 3.33 -1.18 -21.91
N ARG A 165 2.70 -0.90 -23.06
CA ARG A 165 2.07 0.40 -23.31
C ARG A 165 0.87 0.59 -22.37
N PRO A 166 0.58 1.81 -21.88
CA PRO A 166 -0.50 2.06 -20.92
C PRO A 166 -1.84 1.45 -21.34
N ARG A 167 -2.22 1.57 -22.62
CA ARG A 167 -3.50 1.04 -23.13
C ARG A 167 -3.63 -0.48 -23.04
N GLU A 168 -2.54 -1.22 -23.02
CA GLU A 168 -2.55 -2.68 -22.91
C GLU A 168 -3.00 -3.16 -21.53
N LEU A 169 -3.03 -2.26 -20.56
CA LEU A 169 -3.53 -2.53 -19.20
C LEU A 169 -5.07 -2.54 -19.13
N PHE A 170 -5.76 -1.80 -20.01
CA PHE A 170 -7.21 -1.56 -19.91
C PHE A 170 -8.07 -2.85 -19.89
N PRO A 171 -7.82 -3.87 -20.74
CA PRO A 171 -8.59 -5.12 -20.68
C PRO A 171 -8.53 -5.80 -19.31
N LYS A 172 -7.37 -5.78 -18.66
CA LYS A 172 -7.19 -6.33 -17.30
C LYS A 172 -7.98 -5.52 -16.25
N LEU A 173 -7.93 -4.19 -16.34
CA LEU A 173 -8.69 -3.32 -15.44
C LEU A 173 -10.20 -3.52 -15.59
N ARG A 174 -10.68 -3.74 -16.83
CA ARG A 174 -12.09 -4.05 -17.09
C ARG A 174 -12.52 -5.35 -16.41
N GLU A 175 -11.69 -6.39 -16.47
CA GLU A 175 -11.96 -7.67 -15.80
C GLU A 175 -12.08 -7.48 -14.27
N ILE A 176 -11.12 -6.78 -13.66
CA ILE A 176 -11.13 -6.48 -12.22
C ILE A 176 -12.38 -5.65 -11.87
N GLY A 177 -12.72 -4.64 -12.68
CA GLY A 177 -13.89 -3.79 -12.49
C GLY A 177 -15.21 -4.57 -12.50
N LEU A 178 -15.35 -5.57 -13.36
CA LEU A 178 -16.53 -6.44 -13.37
C LEU A 178 -16.64 -7.28 -12.08
N HIS A 179 -15.53 -7.70 -11.51
CA HIS A 179 -15.53 -8.39 -10.22
C HIS A 179 -15.88 -7.43 -9.07
N ALA A 180 -15.38 -6.20 -9.10
CA ALA A 180 -15.73 -5.14 -8.15
C ALA A 180 -17.24 -4.83 -8.19
N GLU A 181 -17.84 -4.71 -9.39
CA GLU A 181 -19.28 -4.51 -9.54
C GLU A 181 -20.09 -5.66 -8.90
N LYS A 182 -19.70 -6.91 -9.13
CA LYS A 182 -20.34 -8.07 -8.50
C LYS A 182 -20.24 -8.03 -6.97
N ALA A 183 -19.09 -7.69 -6.43
CA ALA A 183 -18.89 -7.55 -5.00
C ALA A 183 -19.77 -6.42 -4.42
N MET A 184 -19.83 -5.27 -5.09
CA MET A 184 -20.71 -4.16 -4.74
C MET A 184 -22.18 -4.63 -4.67
N PHE A 185 -22.69 -5.23 -5.73
CA PHE A 185 -24.09 -5.69 -5.78
C PHE A 185 -24.42 -6.74 -4.72
N SER A 186 -23.46 -7.62 -4.41
CA SER A 186 -23.62 -8.65 -3.36
C SER A 186 -23.88 -8.05 -1.98
N VAL A 187 -23.22 -6.95 -1.62
CA VAL A 187 -23.36 -6.34 -0.29
C VAL A 187 -24.42 -5.26 -0.23
N THR A 188 -24.88 -4.75 -1.38
CA THR A 188 -25.90 -3.70 -1.46
C THR A 188 -27.30 -4.23 -1.80
N GLY A 189 -27.46 -5.56 -1.88
CA GLY A 189 -28.75 -6.16 -2.28
C GLY A 189 -29.15 -5.84 -3.73
N GLY A 190 -28.17 -5.65 -4.61
CA GLY A 190 -28.38 -5.34 -6.03
C GLY A 190 -28.48 -3.84 -6.34
N VAL A 191 -28.27 -2.97 -5.34
CA VAL A 191 -28.32 -1.51 -5.54
C VAL A 191 -27.00 -0.99 -6.09
N ASN A 192 -27.06 -0.17 -7.13
CA ASN A 192 -25.90 0.46 -7.74
C ASN A 192 -25.49 1.71 -6.96
N THR A 193 -24.48 1.58 -6.09
CA THR A 193 -23.95 2.71 -5.31
C THR A 193 -22.74 3.37 -5.96
N HIS A 194 -21.78 2.56 -6.47
CA HIS A 194 -20.44 3.03 -6.86
C HIS A 194 -19.94 2.55 -8.23
N LYS A 195 -20.84 2.13 -9.15
CA LYS A 195 -20.38 1.63 -10.47
C LYS A 195 -19.51 2.62 -11.22
N GLY A 196 -19.89 3.91 -11.23
CA GLY A 196 -19.08 4.97 -11.83
C GLY A 196 -17.73 5.15 -11.13
N ALA A 197 -17.72 5.08 -9.79
CA ALA A 197 -16.51 5.19 -8.99
C ALA A 197 -15.57 3.99 -9.21
N ILE A 198 -16.09 2.77 -9.33
CA ILE A 198 -15.28 1.58 -9.68
C ILE A 198 -14.48 1.83 -10.95
N PHE A 199 -15.11 2.39 -11.98
CA PHE A 199 -14.41 2.73 -13.23
C PHE A 199 -13.42 3.87 -13.04
N SER A 200 -13.87 5.03 -12.56
CA SER A 200 -13.02 6.25 -12.53
C SER A 200 -11.91 6.15 -11.50
N ILE A 201 -12.21 5.76 -10.24
CA ILE A 201 -11.21 5.64 -9.17
C ILE A 201 -10.31 4.44 -9.41
N GLY A 202 -10.86 3.32 -9.88
CA GLY A 202 -10.05 2.15 -10.24
C GLY A 202 -9.03 2.45 -11.33
N LEU A 203 -9.43 3.21 -12.34
CA LEU A 203 -8.51 3.68 -13.39
C LEU A 203 -7.41 4.59 -12.83
N LEU A 204 -7.76 5.51 -11.91
CA LEU A 204 -6.77 6.38 -11.24
C LEU A 204 -5.81 5.57 -10.35
N CYS A 205 -6.30 4.54 -9.64
CA CYS A 205 -5.44 3.63 -8.86
C CYS A 205 -4.42 2.92 -9.75
N ALA A 206 -4.85 2.40 -10.89
CA ALA A 206 -3.96 1.75 -11.86
C ALA A 206 -2.95 2.73 -12.47
N ALA A 207 -3.41 3.94 -12.82
CA ALA A 207 -2.56 5.00 -13.36
C ALA A 207 -1.50 5.45 -12.35
N ALA A 208 -1.87 5.61 -11.07
CA ALA A 208 -0.93 5.92 -9.99
C ALA A 208 0.11 4.82 -9.83
N GLY A 209 -0.31 3.55 -9.83
CA GLY A 209 0.61 2.42 -9.78
C GLY A 209 1.60 2.40 -10.95
N LEU A 210 1.12 2.58 -12.18
CA LEU A 210 1.96 2.59 -13.38
C LEU A 210 2.93 3.78 -13.36
N GLN A 211 2.49 4.96 -12.96
CA GLN A 211 3.33 6.15 -12.88
C GLN A 211 4.42 6.00 -11.81
N LEU A 212 4.08 5.48 -10.61
CA LEU A 212 5.05 5.19 -9.55
C LEU A 212 6.11 4.17 -9.99
N SER A 213 5.71 3.13 -10.74
CA SER A 213 6.64 2.14 -11.30
C SER A 213 7.64 2.77 -12.29
N ASN A 214 7.21 3.79 -13.02
CA ASN A 214 8.04 4.45 -14.04
C ASN A 214 8.97 5.52 -13.46
N GLN A 215 8.50 6.32 -12.50
CA GLN A 215 9.18 7.55 -12.05
C GLN A 215 9.51 7.58 -10.56
N GLY A 216 8.95 6.67 -9.76
CA GLY A 216 9.18 6.61 -8.31
C GLY A 216 8.50 7.69 -7.47
N CYS A 217 7.94 8.72 -8.10
CA CYS A 217 7.09 9.75 -7.51
C CYS A 217 6.03 10.17 -8.50
N VAL A 218 4.94 10.79 -8.03
CA VAL A 218 3.80 11.12 -8.89
C VAL A 218 3.10 12.39 -8.41
N ALA A 219 2.73 13.25 -9.37
CA ALA A 219 1.84 14.40 -9.18
C ALA A 219 0.41 14.05 -9.67
N ALA A 220 -0.59 14.76 -9.17
CA ALA A 220 -1.99 14.51 -9.52
C ALA A 220 -2.25 14.63 -11.03
N GLU A 221 -1.64 15.61 -11.66
CA GLU A 221 -1.76 15.87 -13.10
C GLU A 221 -1.17 14.72 -13.93
N GLU A 222 -0.10 14.09 -13.44
CA GLU A 222 0.54 12.94 -14.10
C GLU A 222 -0.33 11.69 -14.00
N ILE A 223 -1.04 11.49 -12.87
CA ILE A 223 -1.99 10.38 -12.71
C ILE A 223 -3.14 10.52 -13.71
N THR A 224 -3.73 11.70 -13.84
CA THR A 224 -4.85 11.94 -14.77
C THR A 224 -4.42 11.81 -16.21
N SER A 225 -3.23 12.30 -16.56
CA SER A 225 -2.63 12.11 -17.89
C SER A 225 -2.40 10.63 -18.21
N MET A 226 -1.86 9.86 -17.25
CA MET A 226 -1.66 8.43 -17.40
C MET A 226 -2.98 7.66 -17.54
N ALA A 227 -4.01 8.03 -16.76
CA ALA A 227 -5.34 7.46 -16.88
C ALA A 227 -5.93 7.67 -18.29
N SER A 228 -5.76 8.84 -18.87
CA SER A 228 -6.16 9.12 -20.25
C SER A 228 -5.44 8.23 -21.26
N GLN A 229 -4.15 7.94 -21.06
CA GLN A 229 -3.37 7.07 -21.95
C GLN A 229 -3.82 5.59 -21.84
N ILE A 230 -4.28 5.15 -20.67
CA ILE A 230 -4.79 3.78 -20.46
C ILE A 230 -6.09 3.56 -21.25
N VAL A 231 -6.98 4.57 -21.34
CA VAL A 231 -8.27 4.45 -22.02
C VAL A 231 -8.27 5.01 -23.46
N ALA A 232 -7.13 5.49 -23.95
CA ALA A 232 -7.03 6.05 -25.29
C ALA A 232 -7.47 5.04 -26.34
N PRO A 233 -8.29 5.44 -27.32
CA PRO A 233 -8.63 4.60 -28.48
C PRO A 233 -7.37 4.26 -29.30
N GLU A 234 -7.46 3.20 -30.09
CA GLU A 234 -6.38 2.82 -31.03
C GLU A 234 -6.15 3.86 -32.13
#